data_73e86aab0217745aad4e1105f0f90215
#
_entry.id   73e86aab0217745aad4e1105f0f90215
#
_cell.length_a   1.000
_cell.length_b   1.000
_cell.length_c   1.000
_cell.angle_alpha   90.00
_cell.angle_beta   90.00
_cell.angle_gamma   90.00
#
_symmetry.space_group_name_H-M   'P 1'
#
loop_
_entity.id
_entity.type
_entity.pdbx_description
1 polymer ?
#
loop_
_entity_poly.entity_id
_entity_poly.type
_entity_poly.pdbx_seq_one_letter_code
_entity_poly.pdbx_strand_id
1 'polypeptide(L)'
;MKEEFDDFDNHSISKFESMLKTNSFLFFDSNEYEEIIIYYIETGNIFLAKKAISLALKQYQDSTILSLLHIEVLLMNNEIKKAEKIAFKIYEIDPLNPDVLIQKAKIYSKQKDHLKAIKLLKEIKKGSETYYDALLLIGKEYLFIDDFQNAKKIFIECLNNDFDYSILNNILYCFDSIGDSESTINYLNDFLEANPYCEIAWHQLGKQYVKDKMYDEALSAFDFAIISDDSFVGAYIEMAKILEKLNRINEAIEKYKISIGLNQPTAFALFRIGKCHFKLGNYDLAYSYFIKTIEEDPIHDKAWMSIAVYHYNRKEFEKSKNNLLKALEINSDKIKYWELYIKINIKLKLYEDVELAIKEILSLGKLDLNTLTFLTQTLIHMPYNENLYKGLLKSINFFPKSAENEINYLLYVIYFKLFDQKNAISHLKKAYFYSPGKYDSFKQLFPLIPKLHVFKNMHTL
;
A
#
# COMPACT_ATOMS: atom_id res chain seq x y z
N MET A 1 9.01 -20.96 -32.82
CA MET A 1 8.75 -22.06 -31.88
C MET A 1 7.60 -21.81 -30.88
N LYS A 2 7.11 -20.58 -30.71
CA LYS A 2 5.89 -20.31 -29.91
C LYS A 2 4.57 -20.47 -30.69
N GLU A 3 4.58 -20.31 -31.99
CA GLU A 3 3.36 -20.39 -32.83
C GLU A 3 2.91 -21.81 -33.18
N GLU A 4 3.81 -22.82 -33.13
CA GLU A 4 3.45 -24.22 -33.40
C GLU A 4 2.87 -24.96 -32.20
N PHE A 5 3.13 -24.53 -30.96
CA PHE A 5 2.52 -25.10 -29.75
C PHE A 5 1.08 -24.63 -29.52
N ASP A 6 0.72 -23.41 -29.95
CA ASP A 6 -0.63 -22.85 -29.77
C ASP A 6 -1.72 -23.51 -30.66
N ASP A 7 -1.34 -24.12 -31.80
CA ASP A 7 -2.32 -24.73 -32.74
C ASP A 7 -2.74 -26.16 -32.36
N PHE A 8 -1.86 -26.92 -31.67
CA PHE A 8 -2.20 -28.28 -31.23
C PHE A 8 -3.06 -28.31 -29.98
N ASP A 9 -2.78 -27.43 -29.01
CA ASP A 9 -3.54 -27.29 -27.74
C ASP A 9 -4.99 -26.85 -27.99
N ASN A 10 -5.24 -26.04 -29.01
CA ASN A 10 -6.59 -25.55 -29.33
C ASN A 10 -7.51 -26.64 -29.93
N HIS A 11 -6.99 -27.72 -30.49
CA HIS A 11 -7.81 -28.74 -31.13
C HIS A 11 -8.60 -29.59 -30.12
N SER A 12 -7.92 -30.13 -29.12
CA SER A 12 -8.52 -30.96 -28.05
C SER A 12 -9.57 -30.17 -27.27
N ILE A 13 -9.27 -28.90 -26.97
CA ILE A 13 -10.17 -27.99 -26.26
C ILE A 13 -11.40 -27.66 -27.08
N SER A 14 -11.22 -27.24 -28.35
CA SER A 14 -12.33 -26.91 -29.26
C SER A 14 -13.22 -28.09 -29.56
N LYS A 15 -12.65 -29.28 -29.70
CA LYS A 15 -13.34 -30.58 -29.86
C LYS A 15 -14.18 -30.89 -28.62
N PHE A 16 -13.65 -30.64 -27.39
CA PHE A 16 -14.35 -30.84 -26.13
C PHE A 16 -15.50 -29.85 -25.96
N GLU A 17 -15.29 -28.59 -26.26
CA GLU A 17 -16.36 -27.57 -26.20
C GLU A 17 -17.47 -27.83 -27.19
N SER A 18 -17.12 -28.27 -28.43
CA SER A 18 -18.09 -28.66 -29.44
C SER A 18 -18.93 -29.86 -28.99
N MET A 19 -18.29 -30.87 -28.37
CA MET A 19 -18.98 -32.01 -27.77
C MET A 19 -19.99 -31.57 -26.71
N LEU A 20 -19.62 -30.61 -25.87
CA LEU A 20 -20.49 -30.09 -24.84
C LEU A 20 -21.69 -29.28 -25.40
N LYS A 21 -21.48 -28.51 -26.48
CA LYS A 21 -22.52 -27.68 -27.15
C LYS A 21 -23.52 -28.56 -27.91
N THR A 22 -23.03 -29.62 -28.59
CA THR A 22 -23.85 -30.47 -29.44
C THR A 22 -24.49 -31.63 -28.68
N ASN A 23 -24.10 -31.85 -27.41
CA ASN A 23 -24.48 -32.99 -26.59
C ASN A 23 -24.18 -34.34 -27.29
N SER A 24 -23.18 -34.35 -28.18
CA SER A 24 -22.68 -35.52 -28.89
C SER A 24 -21.61 -36.22 -28.05
N PHE A 25 -21.41 -37.52 -28.26
CA PHE A 25 -20.34 -38.26 -27.60
C PHE A 25 -19.15 -38.34 -28.54
N LEU A 26 -18.02 -37.69 -28.15
CA LEU A 26 -16.76 -37.80 -28.85
C LEU A 26 -15.77 -38.57 -27.98
N PHE A 27 -14.93 -39.36 -28.62
CA PHE A 27 -13.86 -40.05 -27.95
C PHE A 27 -12.66 -39.14 -27.80
N PHE A 28 -12.04 -39.18 -26.61
CA PHE A 28 -10.76 -38.53 -26.30
C PHE A 28 -9.83 -39.58 -25.70
N ASP A 29 -8.56 -39.53 -26.05
CA ASP A 29 -7.57 -40.36 -25.38
C ASP A 29 -7.17 -39.75 -24.02
N SER A 30 -6.32 -40.49 -23.26
CA SER A 30 -5.91 -40.06 -21.92
C SER A 30 -5.16 -38.73 -21.95
N ASN A 31 -4.31 -38.52 -22.96
CA ASN A 31 -3.48 -37.31 -23.08
C ASN A 31 -4.34 -36.10 -23.48
N GLU A 32 -5.30 -36.30 -24.43
CA GLU A 32 -6.26 -35.25 -24.78
C GLU A 32 -7.05 -34.76 -23.55
N TYR A 33 -7.49 -35.70 -22.68
CA TYR A 33 -8.17 -35.33 -21.43
C TYR A 33 -7.25 -34.58 -20.45
N GLU A 34 -5.99 -35.00 -20.36
CA GLU A 34 -4.99 -34.35 -19.52
C GLU A 34 -4.78 -32.89 -19.95
N GLU A 35 -4.54 -32.63 -21.24
CA GLU A 35 -4.43 -31.30 -21.83
C GLU A 35 -5.67 -30.45 -21.55
N ILE A 36 -6.87 -30.96 -21.80
CA ILE A 36 -8.13 -30.27 -21.56
C ILE A 36 -8.29 -29.87 -20.09
N ILE A 37 -7.97 -30.80 -19.16
CA ILE A 37 -8.12 -30.56 -17.72
C ILE A 37 -7.11 -29.53 -17.25
N ILE A 38 -5.84 -29.62 -17.65
CA ILE A 38 -4.77 -28.68 -17.33
C ILE A 38 -5.16 -27.28 -17.82
N TYR A 39 -5.59 -27.14 -19.08
CA TYR A 39 -6.04 -25.87 -19.63
C TYR A 39 -7.15 -25.20 -18.79
N TYR A 40 -8.16 -25.97 -18.36
CA TYR A 40 -9.23 -25.41 -17.54
C TYR A 40 -8.81 -25.14 -16.09
N ILE A 41 -7.79 -25.82 -15.57
CA ILE A 41 -7.15 -25.51 -14.30
C ILE A 41 -6.43 -24.16 -14.41
N GLU A 42 -5.60 -23.96 -15.43
CA GLU A 42 -4.81 -22.73 -15.64
C GLU A 42 -5.67 -21.52 -15.94
N THR A 43 -6.75 -21.69 -16.73
CA THR A 43 -7.71 -20.61 -17.00
C THR A 43 -8.70 -20.36 -15.85
N GLY A 44 -8.62 -21.13 -14.76
CA GLY A 44 -9.49 -20.99 -13.58
C GLY A 44 -10.94 -21.45 -13.80
N ASN A 45 -11.23 -22.14 -14.90
CA ASN A 45 -12.59 -22.63 -15.19
C ASN A 45 -12.87 -23.96 -14.49
N ILE A 46 -13.02 -23.93 -13.18
CA ILE A 46 -13.21 -25.11 -12.33
C ILE A 46 -14.42 -25.95 -12.75
N PHE A 47 -15.48 -25.32 -13.28
CA PHE A 47 -16.67 -26.05 -13.72
C PHE A 47 -16.39 -26.97 -14.88
N LEU A 48 -15.68 -26.48 -15.94
CA LEU A 48 -15.32 -27.28 -17.08
C LEU A 48 -14.23 -28.31 -16.74
N ALA A 49 -13.26 -27.97 -15.89
CA ALA A 49 -12.28 -28.91 -15.36
C ALA A 49 -12.97 -30.10 -14.66
N LYS A 50 -13.96 -29.85 -13.79
CA LYS A 50 -14.74 -30.92 -13.15
C LYS A 50 -15.50 -31.80 -14.13
N LYS A 51 -16.04 -31.20 -15.17
CA LYS A 51 -16.80 -31.94 -16.19
C LYS A 51 -15.86 -32.80 -17.01
N ALA A 52 -14.71 -32.28 -17.42
CA ALA A 52 -13.69 -33.01 -18.13
C ALA A 52 -13.16 -34.19 -17.32
N ILE A 53 -12.75 -33.96 -16.06
CA ILE A 53 -12.24 -35.05 -15.20
C ILE A 53 -13.28 -36.11 -14.92
N SER A 54 -14.58 -35.75 -14.77
CA SER A 54 -15.65 -36.72 -14.54
C SER A 54 -15.89 -37.62 -15.75
N LEU A 55 -15.66 -37.12 -16.98
CA LEU A 55 -15.76 -37.89 -18.22
C LEU A 55 -14.50 -38.76 -18.40
N ALA A 56 -13.35 -38.19 -18.15
CA ALA A 56 -12.06 -38.88 -18.24
C ALA A 56 -12.01 -40.11 -17.30
N LEU A 57 -12.38 -39.97 -16.02
CA LEU A 57 -12.37 -41.04 -15.04
C LEU A 57 -13.46 -42.10 -15.27
N LYS A 58 -14.50 -41.83 -16.06
CA LYS A 58 -15.43 -42.90 -16.51
C LYS A 58 -14.79 -43.79 -17.57
N GLN A 59 -13.90 -43.24 -18.37
CA GLN A 59 -13.25 -43.90 -19.48
C GLN A 59 -11.93 -44.57 -19.04
N TYR A 60 -11.18 -43.93 -18.16
CA TYR A 60 -9.85 -44.34 -17.68
C TYR A 60 -9.83 -44.39 -16.14
N GLN A 61 -10.52 -45.38 -15.56
CA GLN A 61 -10.76 -45.47 -14.11
C GLN A 61 -9.49 -45.61 -13.27
N ASP A 62 -8.48 -46.28 -13.81
CA ASP A 62 -7.24 -46.63 -13.11
C ASP A 62 -6.06 -45.68 -13.44
N SER A 63 -6.30 -44.58 -14.15
CA SER A 63 -5.26 -43.61 -14.46
C SER A 63 -4.82 -42.83 -13.23
N THR A 64 -3.57 -43.01 -12.83
CA THR A 64 -2.96 -42.23 -11.71
C THR A 64 -2.89 -40.76 -12.03
N ILE A 65 -2.50 -40.38 -13.26
CA ILE A 65 -2.37 -38.98 -13.69
C ILE A 65 -3.72 -38.28 -13.60
N LEU A 66 -4.78 -38.86 -14.17
CA LEU A 66 -6.13 -38.26 -14.08
C LEU A 66 -6.64 -38.17 -12.63
N SER A 67 -6.25 -39.14 -11.79
CA SER A 67 -6.60 -39.10 -10.36
C SER A 67 -5.85 -37.99 -9.61
N LEU A 68 -4.59 -37.68 -9.97
CA LEU A 68 -3.82 -36.57 -9.43
C LEU A 68 -4.42 -35.22 -9.88
N LEU A 69 -4.78 -35.07 -11.16
CA LEU A 69 -5.49 -33.88 -11.65
C LEU A 69 -6.86 -33.73 -10.99
N HIS A 70 -7.58 -34.82 -10.69
CA HIS A 70 -8.83 -34.78 -9.92
C HIS A 70 -8.62 -34.21 -8.51
N ILE A 71 -7.55 -34.61 -7.83
CA ILE A 71 -7.18 -34.02 -6.54
C ILE A 71 -7.00 -32.50 -6.67
N GLU A 72 -6.30 -32.05 -7.70
CA GLU A 72 -6.05 -30.62 -7.92
C GLU A 72 -7.34 -29.83 -8.15
N VAL A 73 -8.21 -30.33 -9.01
CA VAL A 73 -9.54 -29.73 -9.26
C VAL A 73 -10.38 -29.70 -7.98
N LEU A 74 -10.33 -30.74 -7.14
CA LEU A 74 -11.03 -30.77 -5.86
C LEU A 74 -10.47 -29.75 -4.86
N LEU A 75 -9.13 -29.58 -4.82
CA LEU A 75 -8.47 -28.59 -3.96
C LEU A 75 -8.80 -27.14 -4.38
N MET A 76 -8.86 -26.88 -5.69
CA MET A 76 -9.31 -25.56 -6.21
C MET A 76 -10.77 -25.28 -5.80
N ASN A 77 -11.61 -26.30 -5.77
CA ASN A 77 -13.02 -26.17 -5.34
C ASN A 77 -13.22 -26.27 -3.83
N ASN A 78 -12.15 -26.31 -3.04
CA ASN A 78 -12.16 -26.43 -1.59
C ASN A 78 -12.84 -27.73 -1.05
N GLU A 79 -12.86 -28.80 -1.89
CA GLU A 79 -13.41 -30.11 -1.52
C GLU A 79 -12.34 -31.02 -0.88
N ILE A 80 -11.67 -30.51 0.16
CA ILE A 80 -10.46 -31.09 0.77
C ILE A 80 -10.66 -32.56 1.19
N LYS A 81 -11.81 -32.89 1.83
CA LYS A 81 -12.09 -34.27 2.29
C LYS A 81 -12.17 -35.29 1.15
N LYS A 82 -12.65 -34.87 -0.03
CA LYS A 82 -12.70 -35.78 -1.20
C LYS A 82 -11.31 -35.96 -1.80
N ALA A 83 -10.56 -34.87 -1.92
CA ALA A 83 -9.17 -34.90 -2.36
C ALA A 83 -8.33 -35.83 -1.47
N GLU A 84 -8.46 -35.73 -0.15
CA GLU A 84 -7.74 -36.57 0.81
C GLU A 84 -8.03 -38.08 0.62
N LYS A 85 -9.29 -38.45 0.40
CA LYS A 85 -9.65 -39.86 0.15
C LYS A 85 -9.03 -40.43 -1.11
N ILE A 86 -8.94 -39.64 -2.17
CA ILE A 86 -8.31 -40.06 -3.42
C ILE A 86 -6.80 -40.18 -3.24
N ALA A 87 -6.17 -39.13 -2.65
CA ALA A 87 -4.74 -39.12 -2.38
C ALA A 87 -4.30 -40.28 -1.48
N PHE A 88 -5.11 -40.64 -0.48
CA PHE A 88 -4.84 -41.78 0.39
C PHE A 88 -4.79 -43.11 -0.40
N LYS A 89 -5.76 -43.34 -1.28
CA LYS A 89 -5.80 -44.58 -2.11
C LYS A 89 -4.57 -44.71 -3.00
N ILE A 90 -4.16 -43.61 -3.65
CA ILE A 90 -2.99 -43.63 -4.53
C ILE A 90 -1.71 -43.84 -3.71
N TYR A 91 -1.62 -43.17 -2.55
CA TYR A 91 -0.48 -43.32 -1.65
C TYR A 91 -0.31 -44.73 -1.08
N GLU A 92 -1.39 -45.49 -0.85
CA GLU A 92 -1.28 -46.90 -0.44
C GLU A 92 -0.67 -47.79 -1.52
N ILE A 93 -0.83 -47.40 -2.81
CA ILE A 93 -0.29 -48.15 -3.94
C ILE A 93 1.18 -47.80 -4.16
N ASP A 94 1.52 -46.52 -4.19
CA ASP A 94 2.87 -46.01 -4.38
C ASP A 94 3.21 -44.86 -3.41
N PRO A 95 3.71 -45.19 -2.21
CA PRO A 95 4.03 -44.22 -1.18
C PRO A 95 5.18 -43.28 -1.49
N LEU A 96 6.05 -43.64 -2.41
CA LEU A 96 7.25 -42.86 -2.76
C LEU A 96 7.09 -42.07 -4.06
N ASN A 97 5.94 -42.12 -4.69
CA ASN A 97 5.67 -41.37 -5.90
C ASN A 97 5.73 -39.86 -5.60
N PRO A 98 6.63 -39.09 -6.24
CA PRO A 98 6.80 -37.69 -5.95
C PRO A 98 5.54 -36.85 -6.17
N ASP A 99 4.75 -37.14 -7.23
CA ASP A 99 3.54 -36.39 -7.54
C ASP A 99 2.44 -36.62 -6.48
N VAL A 100 2.36 -37.86 -5.97
CA VAL A 100 1.44 -38.17 -4.86
C VAL A 100 1.85 -37.44 -3.59
N LEU A 101 3.16 -37.38 -3.30
CA LEU A 101 3.68 -36.61 -2.15
C LEU A 101 3.37 -35.12 -2.29
N ILE A 102 3.51 -34.54 -3.48
CA ILE A 102 3.18 -33.16 -3.78
C ILE A 102 1.68 -32.91 -3.55
N GLN A 103 0.80 -33.74 -4.08
CA GLN A 103 -0.64 -33.56 -3.91
C GLN A 103 -1.09 -33.71 -2.44
N LYS A 104 -0.50 -34.65 -1.69
CA LYS A 104 -0.74 -34.78 -0.24
C LYS A 104 -0.24 -33.56 0.52
N ALA A 105 0.91 -33.00 0.15
CA ALA A 105 1.43 -31.77 0.77
C ALA A 105 0.50 -30.58 0.48
N LYS A 106 0.00 -30.43 -0.76
CA LYS A 106 -1.01 -29.42 -1.10
C LYS A 106 -2.29 -29.58 -0.24
N ILE A 107 -2.71 -30.81 0.07
CA ILE A 107 -3.86 -31.09 0.97
C ILE A 107 -3.55 -30.60 2.38
N TYR A 108 -2.38 -30.93 2.97
CA TYR A 108 -1.97 -30.46 4.30
C TYR A 108 -1.86 -28.94 4.34
N SER A 109 -1.32 -28.30 3.30
CA SER A 109 -1.29 -26.85 3.16
C SER A 109 -2.70 -26.23 3.26
N LYS A 110 -3.67 -26.78 2.51
CA LYS A 110 -5.08 -26.34 2.58
C LYS A 110 -5.72 -26.57 3.97
N GLN A 111 -5.26 -27.59 4.70
CA GLN A 111 -5.67 -27.85 6.09
C GLN A 111 -4.92 -26.96 7.10
N LYS A 112 -4.00 -26.08 6.63
CA LYS A 112 -3.10 -25.22 7.44
C LYS A 112 -2.08 -26.00 8.29
N ASP A 113 -1.81 -27.25 7.94
CA ASP A 113 -0.77 -28.07 8.57
C ASP A 113 0.54 -28.00 7.76
N HIS A 114 1.10 -26.79 7.71
CA HIS A 114 2.27 -26.46 6.89
C HIS A 114 3.50 -27.28 7.24
N LEU A 115 3.68 -27.62 8.52
CA LEU A 115 4.83 -28.44 8.97
C LEU A 115 4.78 -29.88 8.43
N LYS A 116 3.57 -30.48 8.37
CA LYS A 116 3.42 -31.80 7.74
C LYS A 116 3.63 -31.73 6.23
N ALA A 117 3.16 -30.69 5.57
CA ALA A 117 3.41 -30.46 4.16
C ALA A 117 4.91 -30.41 3.87
N ILE A 118 5.67 -29.60 4.62
CA ILE A 118 7.13 -29.48 4.49
C ILE A 118 7.82 -30.84 4.71
N LYS A 119 7.41 -31.58 5.75
CA LYS A 119 8.01 -32.89 6.06
C LYS A 119 7.84 -33.86 4.89
N LEU A 120 6.66 -33.90 4.29
CA LEU A 120 6.34 -34.77 3.18
C LEU A 120 7.11 -34.40 1.91
N LEU A 121 7.17 -33.12 1.57
CA LEU A 121 7.91 -32.63 0.41
C LEU A 121 9.42 -32.91 0.53
N LYS A 122 9.98 -32.89 1.74
CA LYS A 122 11.40 -33.27 1.96
C LYS A 122 11.73 -34.73 1.75
N GLU A 123 10.75 -35.62 1.60
CA GLU A 123 10.96 -37.03 1.24
C GLU A 123 11.30 -37.19 -0.24
N ILE A 124 11.00 -36.18 -1.10
CA ILE A 124 11.30 -36.19 -2.53
C ILE A 124 12.81 -36.03 -2.72
N LYS A 125 13.41 -37.00 -3.39
CA LYS A 125 14.87 -37.07 -3.56
C LYS A 125 15.36 -36.07 -4.61
N LYS A 126 16.56 -35.51 -4.38
CA LYS A 126 17.29 -34.75 -5.38
C LYS A 126 17.58 -35.60 -6.62
N GLY A 127 17.19 -35.10 -7.80
CA GLY A 127 17.28 -35.81 -9.07
C GLY A 127 15.94 -36.36 -9.57
N SER A 128 14.85 -36.28 -8.82
CA SER A 128 13.49 -36.40 -9.34
C SER A 128 13.16 -35.21 -10.24
N GLU A 129 12.40 -35.40 -11.30
CA GLU A 129 11.91 -34.30 -12.18
C GLU A 129 11.17 -33.24 -11.40
N THR A 130 10.38 -33.62 -10.39
CA THR A 130 9.56 -32.72 -9.56
C THR A 130 10.31 -32.20 -8.34
N TYR A 131 11.63 -32.41 -8.21
CA TYR A 131 12.39 -31.97 -7.04
C TYR A 131 12.34 -30.46 -6.82
N TYR A 132 12.52 -29.68 -7.89
CA TYR A 132 12.49 -28.21 -7.78
C TYR A 132 11.10 -27.66 -7.55
N ASP A 133 10.05 -28.31 -8.10
CA ASP A 133 8.66 -27.98 -7.78
C ASP A 133 8.35 -28.21 -6.30
N ALA A 134 8.86 -29.32 -5.75
CA ALA A 134 8.74 -29.59 -4.32
C ALA A 134 9.48 -28.55 -3.48
N LEU A 135 10.69 -28.13 -3.88
CA LEU A 135 11.41 -27.05 -3.20
C LEU A 135 10.64 -25.74 -3.22
N LEU A 136 10.07 -25.36 -4.36
CA LEU A 136 9.24 -24.15 -4.47
C LEU A 136 8.04 -24.20 -3.52
N LEU A 137 7.39 -25.36 -3.42
CA LEU A 137 6.32 -25.56 -2.46
C LEU A 137 6.81 -25.47 -1.02
N ILE A 138 7.95 -26.07 -0.67
CA ILE A 138 8.58 -25.96 0.66
C ILE A 138 8.83 -24.48 1.00
N GLY A 139 9.38 -23.72 0.06
CA GLY A 139 9.61 -22.28 0.24
C GLY A 139 8.32 -21.53 0.54
N LYS A 140 7.24 -21.81 -0.22
CA LYS A 140 5.90 -21.23 0.03
C LYS A 140 5.33 -21.64 1.38
N GLU A 141 5.48 -22.91 1.79
CA GLU A 141 5.02 -23.37 3.10
C GLU A 141 5.77 -22.67 4.25
N TYR A 142 7.09 -22.43 4.10
CA TYR A 142 7.84 -21.63 5.06
C TYR A 142 7.35 -20.18 5.14
N LEU A 143 6.92 -19.56 4.01
CA LEU A 143 6.30 -18.23 4.04
C LEU A 143 4.99 -18.22 4.83
N PHE A 144 4.17 -19.28 4.72
CA PHE A 144 2.89 -19.36 5.46
C PHE A 144 3.05 -19.48 6.98
N ILE A 145 4.21 -19.93 7.45
CA ILE A 145 4.53 -19.99 8.89
C ILE A 145 5.49 -18.88 9.35
N ASP A 146 5.70 -17.86 8.51
CA ASP A 146 6.57 -16.70 8.75
C ASP A 146 8.06 -17.07 9.02
N ASP A 147 8.49 -18.26 8.58
CA ASP A 147 9.89 -18.68 8.63
C ASP A 147 10.66 -18.19 7.41
N PHE A 148 10.85 -16.86 7.35
CA PHE A 148 11.47 -16.18 6.21
C PHE A 148 12.93 -16.58 6.00
N GLN A 149 13.64 -17.02 7.06
CA GLN A 149 15.03 -17.46 6.93
C GLN A 149 15.15 -18.76 6.16
N ASN A 150 14.31 -19.75 6.46
CA ASN A 150 14.30 -21.01 5.75
C ASN A 150 13.67 -20.87 4.35
N ALA A 151 12.60 -20.08 4.22
CA ALA A 151 12.02 -19.75 2.91
C ALA A 151 13.07 -19.17 1.94
N LYS A 152 13.83 -18.15 2.40
CA LYS A 152 14.89 -17.51 1.65
C LYS A 152 15.94 -18.52 1.13
N LYS A 153 16.43 -19.40 2.02
CA LYS A 153 17.42 -20.41 1.64
C LYS A 153 16.93 -21.33 0.52
N ILE A 154 15.68 -21.80 0.64
CA ILE A 154 15.06 -22.68 -0.34
C ILE A 154 14.86 -21.95 -1.67
N PHE A 155 14.35 -20.71 -1.67
CA PHE A 155 14.15 -19.96 -2.91
C PHE A 155 15.48 -19.63 -3.60
N ILE A 156 16.56 -19.35 -2.86
CA ILE A 156 17.89 -19.17 -3.44
C ILE A 156 18.37 -20.46 -4.11
N GLU A 157 18.14 -21.63 -3.50
CA GLU A 157 18.47 -22.92 -4.13
C GLU A 157 17.67 -23.13 -5.43
N CYS A 158 16.39 -22.77 -5.45
CA CYS A 158 15.56 -22.85 -6.66
C CYS A 158 16.07 -21.89 -7.75
N LEU A 159 16.36 -20.63 -7.42
CA LEU A 159 16.81 -19.63 -8.39
C LEU A 159 18.15 -19.96 -9.02
N ASN A 160 19.05 -20.63 -8.27
CA ASN A 160 20.35 -21.10 -8.79
C ASN A 160 20.21 -22.22 -9.81
N ASN A 161 19.09 -22.94 -9.84
CA ASN A 161 18.83 -23.98 -10.83
C ASN A 161 18.19 -23.42 -12.09
N ASP A 162 17.17 -22.59 -11.93
CA ASP A 162 16.44 -21.96 -13.03
C ASP A 162 16.02 -20.55 -12.63
N PHE A 163 16.29 -19.60 -13.53
CA PHE A 163 15.98 -18.19 -13.29
C PHE A 163 14.51 -17.91 -13.54
N ASP A 164 13.81 -17.53 -12.48
CA ASP A 164 12.41 -17.08 -12.54
C ASP A 164 12.24 -15.81 -11.69
N TYR A 165 11.67 -14.78 -12.30
CA TYR A 165 11.34 -13.52 -11.61
C TYR A 165 10.41 -13.69 -10.40
N SER A 166 9.51 -14.69 -10.41
CA SER A 166 8.63 -14.96 -9.28
C SER A 166 9.42 -15.47 -8.06
N ILE A 167 10.43 -16.31 -8.30
CA ILE A 167 11.33 -16.81 -7.25
C ILE A 167 12.17 -15.67 -6.69
N LEU A 168 12.75 -14.81 -7.54
CA LEU A 168 13.49 -13.64 -7.11
C LEU A 168 12.62 -12.73 -6.23
N ASN A 169 11.37 -12.48 -6.61
CA ASN A 169 10.44 -11.69 -5.82
C ASN A 169 10.17 -12.31 -4.44
N ASN A 170 10.05 -13.63 -4.35
CA ASN A 170 9.89 -14.32 -3.07
C ASN A 170 11.15 -14.18 -2.18
N ILE A 171 12.35 -14.25 -2.76
CA ILE A 171 13.61 -13.99 -2.04
C ILE A 171 13.62 -12.56 -1.47
N LEU A 172 13.28 -11.58 -2.31
CA LEU A 172 13.24 -10.18 -1.93
C LEU A 172 12.20 -9.92 -0.83
N TYR A 173 11.03 -10.56 -0.94
CA TYR A 173 10.02 -10.52 0.11
C TYR A 173 10.53 -11.08 1.45
N CYS A 174 11.28 -12.18 1.42
CA CYS A 174 11.90 -12.73 2.63
C CYS A 174 12.90 -11.74 3.25
N PHE A 175 13.75 -11.12 2.43
CA PHE A 175 14.71 -10.11 2.91
C PHE A 175 14.00 -8.90 3.54
N ASP A 176 12.97 -8.38 2.89
CA ASP A 176 12.19 -7.24 3.40
C ASP A 176 11.50 -7.59 4.74
N SER A 177 11.01 -8.83 4.87
CA SER A 177 10.35 -9.31 6.11
C SER A 177 11.34 -9.53 7.25
N ILE A 178 12.57 -9.95 6.95
CA ILE A 178 13.65 -10.09 7.93
C ILE A 178 14.15 -8.72 8.39
N GLY A 179 14.13 -7.71 7.49
CA GLY A 179 14.54 -6.34 7.81
C GLY A 179 16.05 -6.12 7.89
N ASP A 180 16.85 -7.04 7.36
CA ASP A 180 18.31 -6.94 7.31
C ASP A 180 18.76 -6.32 5.98
N SER A 181 18.94 -4.99 5.99
CA SER A 181 19.31 -4.21 4.79
C SER A 181 20.69 -4.57 4.27
N GLU A 182 21.66 -4.78 5.16
CA GLU A 182 23.05 -5.10 4.80
C GLU A 182 23.14 -6.45 4.07
N SER A 183 22.54 -7.50 4.63
CA SER A 183 22.51 -8.82 3.98
C SER A 183 21.76 -8.77 2.64
N THR A 184 20.72 -7.92 2.53
CA THR A 184 19.97 -7.75 1.27
C THR A 184 20.84 -7.10 0.21
N ILE A 185 21.56 -6.04 0.54
CA ILE A 185 22.47 -5.34 -0.37
C ILE A 185 23.59 -6.27 -0.84
N ASN A 186 24.21 -7.01 0.07
CA ASN A 186 25.27 -7.96 -0.26
C ASN A 186 24.76 -9.03 -1.22
N TYR A 187 23.61 -9.66 -0.92
CA TYR A 187 23.00 -10.66 -1.79
C TYR A 187 22.69 -10.10 -3.19
N LEU A 188 22.12 -8.88 -3.27
CA LEU A 188 21.79 -8.26 -4.55
C LEU A 188 23.03 -7.91 -5.36
N ASN A 189 24.12 -7.47 -4.73
CA ASN A 189 25.39 -7.22 -5.41
C ASN A 189 25.97 -8.53 -5.98
N ASP A 190 26.07 -9.59 -5.17
CA ASP A 190 26.53 -10.90 -5.63
C ASP A 190 25.66 -11.46 -6.78
N PHE A 191 24.34 -11.28 -6.66
CA PHE A 191 23.39 -11.71 -7.70
C PHE A 191 23.59 -10.92 -9.01
N LEU A 192 23.81 -9.61 -8.92
CA LEU A 192 24.00 -8.71 -10.08
C LEU A 192 25.37 -8.88 -10.75
N GLU A 193 26.39 -9.37 -10.04
CA GLU A 193 27.64 -9.78 -10.67
C GLU A 193 27.43 -10.92 -11.68
N ALA A 194 26.54 -11.85 -11.36
CA ALA A 194 26.19 -12.97 -12.25
C ALA A 194 25.09 -12.59 -13.27
N ASN A 195 24.20 -11.66 -12.94
CA ASN A 195 23.03 -11.27 -13.73
C ASN A 195 22.97 -9.74 -13.93
N PRO A 196 23.93 -9.10 -14.64
CA PRO A 196 24.08 -7.66 -14.71
C PRO A 196 22.92 -6.90 -15.41
N TYR A 197 22.10 -7.60 -16.17
CA TYR A 197 20.96 -7.04 -16.90
C TYR A 197 19.60 -7.33 -16.23
N CYS A 198 19.57 -7.70 -14.94
CA CYS A 198 18.32 -7.90 -14.22
C CYS A 198 17.80 -6.57 -13.66
N GLU A 199 16.86 -5.93 -14.37
CA GLU A 199 16.27 -4.64 -14.02
C GLU A 199 15.58 -4.65 -12.65
N ILE A 200 14.92 -5.77 -12.31
CA ILE A 200 14.25 -5.94 -11.01
C ILE A 200 15.26 -5.94 -9.86
N ALA A 201 16.39 -6.64 -10.02
CA ALA A 201 17.42 -6.69 -8.99
C ALA A 201 18.08 -5.32 -8.77
N TRP A 202 18.41 -4.61 -9.84
CA TRP A 202 18.92 -3.23 -9.78
C TRP A 202 17.92 -2.28 -9.10
N HIS A 203 16.65 -2.36 -9.50
CA HIS A 203 15.59 -1.55 -8.88
C HIS A 203 15.46 -1.85 -7.39
N GLN A 204 15.51 -3.11 -6.99
CA GLN A 204 15.41 -3.48 -5.58
C GLN A 204 16.64 -3.05 -4.77
N LEU A 205 17.84 -3.13 -5.36
CA LEU A 205 19.07 -2.60 -4.76
C LEU A 205 18.95 -1.09 -4.51
N GLY A 206 18.46 -0.35 -5.52
CA GLY A 206 18.18 1.07 -5.37
C GLY A 206 17.19 1.37 -4.23
N LYS A 207 16.15 0.57 -4.08
CA LYS A 207 15.20 0.71 -2.96
C LYS A 207 15.83 0.46 -1.59
N GLN A 208 16.77 -0.49 -1.47
CA GLN A 208 17.51 -0.69 -0.22
C GLN A 208 18.39 0.52 0.08
N TYR A 209 19.13 1.05 -0.89
CA TYR A 209 19.90 2.28 -0.71
C TYR A 209 19.03 3.47 -0.29
N VAL A 210 17.79 3.57 -0.80
CA VAL A 210 16.84 4.62 -0.36
C VAL A 210 16.45 4.47 1.12
N LYS A 211 16.25 3.23 1.62
CA LYS A 211 15.97 2.97 3.03
C LYS A 211 17.13 3.45 3.91
N ASP A 212 18.37 3.21 3.48
CA ASP A 212 19.59 3.60 4.18
C ASP A 212 20.00 5.05 3.93
N LYS A 213 19.20 5.82 3.15
CA LYS A 213 19.42 7.22 2.77
C LYS A 213 20.68 7.46 1.91
N MET A 214 21.18 6.42 1.29
CA MET A 214 22.28 6.46 0.32
C MET A 214 21.72 6.83 -1.07
N TYR A 215 21.44 8.13 -1.25
CA TYR A 215 20.65 8.56 -2.41
C TYR A 215 21.42 8.53 -3.73
N ASP A 216 22.73 8.76 -3.69
CA ASP A 216 23.56 8.75 -4.90
C ASP A 216 23.74 7.33 -5.43
N GLU A 217 23.97 6.37 -4.54
CA GLU A 217 24.03 4.94 -4.86
C GLU A 217 22.67 4.44 -5.37
N ALA A 218 21.58 4.91 -4.74
CA ALA A 218 20.22 4.57 -5.18
C ALA A 218 19.96 5.08 -6.62
N LEU A 219 20.33 6.31 -6.93
CA LEU A 219 20.21 6.87 -8.29
C LEU A 219 21.00 6.06 -9.30
N SER A 220 22.25 5.67 -8.97
CA SER A 220 23.08 4.83 -9.83
C SER A 220 22.45 3.47 -10.08
N ALA A 221 21.92 2.81 -9.04
CA ALA A 221 21.25 1.53 -9.18
C ALA A 221 19.98 1.62 -10.06
N PHE A 222 19.18 2.68 -9.90
CA PHE A 222 18.02 2.90 -10.78
C PHE A 222 18.42 3.23 -12.22
N ASP A 223 19.53 3.95 -12.44
CA ASP A 223 20.06 4.16 -13.80
C ASP A 223 20.46 2.82 -14.45
N PHE A 224 21.10 1.89 -13.71
CA PHE A 224 21.39 0.54 -14.22
C PHE A 224 20.10 -0.27 -14.49
N ALA A 225 19.05 -0.12 -13.69
CA ALA A 225 17.76 -0.73 -14.00
C ALA A 225 17.18 -0.23 -15.32
N ILE A 226 17.30 1.08 -15.60
CA ILE A 226 16.88 1.69 -16.88
C ILE A 226 17.77 1.25 -18.04
N ILE A 227 19.07 1.09 -17.84
CA ILE A 227 19.99 0.58 -18.87
C ILE A 227 19.63 -0.87 -19.23
N SER A 228 19.20 -1.66 -18.25
CA SER A 228 18.78 -3.06 -18.45
C SER A 228 17.42 -3.16 -19.16
N ASP A 229 16.48 -2.30 -18.81
CA ASP A 229 15.16 -2.16 -19.44
C ASP A 229 14.73 -0.68 -19.44
N ASP A 230 14.81 -0.02 -20.58
CA ASP A 230 14.46 1.39 -20.75
C ASP A 230 12.95 1.66 -20.58
N SER A 231 12.13 0.63 -20.66
CA SER A 231 10.69 0.68 -20.41
C SER A 231 10.31 0.45 -18.93
N PHE A 232 11.27 0.21 -18.04
CA PHE A 232 11.01 -0.10 -16.64
C PHE A 232 10.55 1.14 -15.83
N VAL A 233 9.26 1.42 -15.89
CA VAL A 233 8.60 2.61 -15.28
C VAL A 233 8.93 2.78 -13.80
N GLY A 234 9.09 1.67 -13.07
CA GLY A 234 9.37 1.68 -11.63
C GLY A 234 10.63 2.48 -11.26
N ALA A 235 11.70 2.32 -12.03
CA ALA A 235 12.97 3.01 -11.78
C ALA A 235 12.83 4.54 -11.97
N TYR A 236 12.17 4.99 -13.05
CA TYR A 236 11.92 6.41 -13.27
C TYR A 236 11.14 7.07 -12.14
N ILE A 237 10.10 6.38 -11.63
CA ILE A 237 9.29 6.88 -10.51
C ILE A 237 10.11 7.00 -9.23
N GLU A 238 10.91 5.99 -8.89
CA GLU A 238 11.74 6.02 -7.67
C GLU A 238 12.84 7.07 -7.78
N MET A 239 13.51 7.21 -8.93
CA MET A 239 14.45 8.30 -9.19
C MET A 239 13.79 9.67 -9.00
N ALA A 240 12.61 9.89 -9.58
CA ALA A 240 11.91 11.16 -9.44
C ALA A 240 11.60 11.49 -7.97
N LYS A 241 11.20 10.49 -7.17
CA LYS A 241 10.97 10.65 -5.72
C LYS A 241 12.24 11.06 -4.98
N ILE A 242 13.39 10.50 -5.32
CA ILE A 242 14.67 10.86 -4.72
C ILE A 242 15.07 12.29 -5.12
N LEU A 243 14.96 12.62 -6.40
CA LEU A 243 15.28 13.96 -6.92
C LEU A 243 14.41 15.04 -6.25
N GLU A 244 13.14 14.75 -5.94
CA GLU A 244 12.30 15.65 -5.15
C GLU A 244 12.81 15.82 -3.70
N LYS A 245 13.33 14.75 -3.06
CA LYS A 245 13.92 14.83 -1.72
C LYS A 245 15.22 15.65 -1.72
N LEU A 246 16.01 15.51 -2.78
CA LEU A 246 17.25 16.26 -3.00
C LEU A 246 17.00 17.70 -3.49
N ASN A 247 15.73 18.11 -3.62
CA ASN A 247 15.32 19.42 -4.17
C ASN A 247 15.72 19.68 -5.63
N ARG A 248 16.04 18.62 -6.39
CA ARG A 248 16.34 18.66 -7.83
C ARG A 248 15.01 18.57 -8.62
N ILE A 249 14.16 19.58 -8.44
CA ILE A 249 12.73 19.51 -8.81
C ILE A 249 12.53 19.38 -10.33
N ASN A 250 13.32 20.08 -11.16
CA ASN A 250 13.19 20.02 -12.62
C ASN A 250 13.52 18.62 -13.15
N GLU A 251 14.56 17.99 -12.65
CA GLU A 251 14.94 16.64 -13.03
C GLU A 251 13.87 15.60 -12.57
N ALA A 252 13.28 15.81 -11.40
CA ALA A 252 12.16 14.98 -10.96
C ALA A 252 10.98 15.05 -11.94
N ILE A 253 10.63 16.26 -12.41
CA ILE A 253 9.57 16.45 -13.41
C ILE A 253 9.89 15.69 -14.70
N GLU A 254 11.14 15.74 -15.18
CA GLU A 254 11.55 15.02 -16.38
C GLU A 254 11.38 13.51 -16.23
N LYS A 255 11.84 12.93 -15.11
CA LYS A 255 11.70 11.49 -14.84
C LYS A 255 10.23 11.07 -14.74
N TYR A 256 9.38 11.86 -14.06
CA TYR A 256 7.93 11.61 -14.07
C TYR A 256 7.30 11.72 -15.46
N LYS A 257 7.72 12.67 -16.29
CA LYS A 257 7.23 12.78 -17.67
C LYS A 257 7.59 11.57 -18.52
N ILE A 258 8.84 11.07 -18.38
CA ILE A 258 9.25 9.83 -19.05
C ILE A 258 8.36 8.67 -18.61
N SER A 259 8.12 8.50 -17.30
CA SER A 259 7.26 7.43 -16.79
C SER A 259 5.83 7.47 -17.35
N ILE A 260 5.29 8.66 -17.61
CA ILE A 260 3.97 8.83 -18.26
C ILE A 260 4.02 8.48 -19.75
N GLY A 261 5.13 8.77 -20.43
CA GLY A 261 5.31 8.48 -21.85
C GLY A 261 5.47 6.98 -22.16
N LEU A 262 6.03 6.22 -21.22
CA LEU A 262 6.26 4.78 -21.36
C LEU A 262 5.00 3.95 -21.06
N ASN A 263 4.14 4.46 -20.21
CA ASN A 263 2.90 3.79 -19.82
C ASN A 263 1.75 4.80 -19.86
N GLN A 264 0.51 4.36 -19.75
CA GLN A 264 -0.61 5.29 -19.63
C GLN A 264 -0.40 6.23 -18.42
N PRO A 265 -0.79 7.53 -18.53
CA PRO A 265 -0.58 8.47 -17.44
C PRO A 265 -1.27 7.97 -16.18
N THR A 266 -0.50 7.84 -15.10
CA THR A 266 -1.04 7.48 -13.79
C THR A 266 -1.38 8.74 -13.01
N ALA A 267 -2.51 8.75 -12.33
CA ALA A 267 -2.90 9.86 -11.45
C ALA A 267 -1.79 10.20 -10.45
N PHE A 268 -1.03 9.19 -10.00
CA PHE A 268 0.13 9.39 -9.12
C PHE A 268 1.19 10.30 -9.76
N ALA A 269 1.67 9.97 -10.96
CA ALA A 269 2.74 10.72 -11.63
C ALA A 269 2.27 12.13 -11.98
N LEU A 270 1.06 12.28 -12.51
CA LEU A 270 0.45 13.58 -12.80
C LEU A 270 0.36 14.46 -11.54
N PHE A 271 -0.12 13.91 -10.44
CA PHE A 271 -0.18 14.62 -9.16
C PHE A 271 1.21 15.07 -8.68
N ARG A 272 2.22 14.20 -8.80
CA ARG A 272 3.60 14.53 -8.38
C ARG A 272 4.18 15.66 -9.23
N ILE A 273 3.99 15.64 -10.56
CA ILE A 273 4.41 16.74 -11.44
C ILE A 273 3.71 18.05 -11.02
N GLY A 274 2.39 18.00 -10.77
CA GLY A 274 1.65 19.15 -10.26
C GLY A 274 2.25 19.70 -8.96
N LYS A 275 2.60 18.83 -8.02
CA LYS A 275 3.27 19.21 -6.76
C LYS A 275 4.65 19.83 -6.99
N CYS A 276 5.41 19.32 -7.94
CA CYS A 276 6.71 19.87 -8.33
C CYS A 276 6.57 21.28 -8.91
N HIS A 277 5.65 21.49 -9.85
CA HIS A 277 5.36 22.82 -10.39
C HIS A 277 4.87 23.79 -9.31
N PHE A 278 4.07 23.32 -8.36
CA PHE A 278 3.63 24.15 -7.24
C PHE A 278 4.81 24.62 -6.36
N LYS A 279 5.79 23.73 -6.09
CA LYS A 279 7.02 24.08 -5.37
C LYS A 279 7.89 25.10 -6.13
N LEU A 280 7.91 25.05 -7.47
CA LEU A 280 8.62 25.99 -8.32
C LEU A 280 7.89 27.33 -8.49
N GLY A 281 6.68 27.50 -7.92
CA GLY A 281 5.87 28.71 -8.09
C GLY A 281 5.08 28.75 -9.40
N ASN A 282 5.13 27.72 -10.22
CA ASN A 282 4.41 27.61 -11.50
C ASN A 282 2.95 27.16 -11.24
N TYR A 283 2.16 28.02 -10.59
CA TYR A 283 0.85 27.64 -10.04
C TYR A 283 -0.17 27.25 -11.12
N ASP A 284 -0.18 27.91 -12.28
CA ASP A 284 -1.13 27.59 -13.37
C ASP A 284 -0.80 26.23 -14.01
N LEU A 285 0.49 25.91 -14.17
CA LEU A 285 0.91 24.57 -14.60
C LEU A 285 0.56 23.51 -13.56
N ALA A 286 0.80 23.80 -12.28
CA ALA A 286 0.43 22.90 -11.19
C ALA A 286 -1.07 22.58 -11.22
N TYR A 287 -1.90 23.61 -11.39
CA TYR A 287 -3.34 23.48 -11.50
C TYR A 287 -3.75 22.57 -12.69
N SER A 288 -3.15 22.79 -13.88
CA SER A 288 -3.43 21.96 -15.05
C SER A 288 -3.14 20.46 -14.81
N TYR A 289 -2.04 20.16 -14.12
CA TYR A 289 -1.71 18.78 -13.76
C TYR A 289 -2.62 18.20 -12.66
N PHE A 290 -3.09 19.01 -11.73
CA PHE A 290 -4.08 18.55 -10.74
C PHE A 290 -5.44 18.24 -11.41
N ILE A 291 -5.84 19.03 -12.43
CA ILE A 291 -7.03 18.72 -13.23
C ILE A 291 -6.86 17.38 -13.96
N LYS A 292 -5.75 17.17 -14.67
CA LYS A 292 -5.46 15.88 -15.31
C LYS A 292 -5.47 14.72 -14.30
N THR A 293 -5.02 14.96 -13.07
CA THR A 293 -5.05 13.95 -12.02
C THR A 293 -6.47 13.51 -11.68
N ILE A 294 -7.40 14.44 -11.55
CA ILE A 294 -8.80 14.12 -11.23
C ILE A 294 -9.60 13.60 -12.45
N GLU A 295 -9.13 13.85 -13.66
CA GLU A 295 -9.65 13.23 -14.87
C GLU A 295 -9.30 11.73 -14.91
N GLU A 296 -8.07 11.36 -14.51
CA GLU A 296 -7.62 9.97 -14.42
C GLU A 296 -8.17 9.25 -13.17
N ASP A 297 -8.19 9.94 -12.02
CA ASP A 297 -8.66 9.40 -10.75
C ASP A 297 -9.57 10.42 -10.04
N PRO A 298 -10.89 10.37 -10.30
CA PRO A 298 -11.85 11.29 -9.68
C PRO A 298 -11.92 11.23 -8.16
N ILE A 299 -11.45 10.13 -7.53
CA ILE A 299 -11.43 9.96 -6.07
C ILE A 299 -10.07 10.32 -5.43
N HIS A 300 -9.21 11.05 -6.15
CA HIS A 300 -7.93 11.51 -5.64
C HIS A 300 -8.09 12.75 -4.74
N ASP A 301 -8.35 12.55 -3.45
CA ASP A 301 -8.62 13.59 -2.44
C ASP A 301 -7.58 14.70 -2.41
N LYS A 302 -6.28 14.34 -2.52
CA LYS A 302 -5.18 15.32 -2.47
C LYS A 302 -5.14 16.24 -3.69
N ALA A 303 -5.59 15.77 -4.85
CA ALA A 303 -5.67 16.62 -6.05
C ALA A 303 -6.78 17.65 -5.88
N TRP A 304 -7.98 17.25 -5.45
CA TRP A 304 -9.07 18.15 -5.12
C TRP A 304 -8.68 19.21 -4.08
N MET A 305 -7.97 18.79 -3.02
CA MET A 305 -7.42 19.70 -2.01
C MET A 305 -6.42 20.69 -2.63
N SER A 306 -5.53 20.26 -3.53
CA SER A 306 -4.55 21.13 -4.18
C SER A 306 -5.21 22.14 -5.12
N ILE A 307 -6.28 21.76 -5.84
CA ILE A 307 -7.12 22.64 -6.65
C ILE A 307 -7.81 23.68 -5.75
N ALA A 308 -8.33 23.26 -4.59
CA ALA A 308 -8.93 24.17 -3.63
C ALA A 308 -7.92 25.20 -3.11
N VAL A 309 -6.68 24.79 -2.80
CA VAL A 309 -5.59 25.70 -2.40
C VAL A 309 -5.25 26.68 -3.51
N TYR A 310 -5.20 26.25 -4.76
CA TYR A 310 -4.97 27.14 -5.90
C TYR A 310 -6.02 28.25 -5.97
N HIS A 311 -7.32 27.90 -5.92
CA HIS A 311 -8.41 28.88 -5.93
C HIS A 311 -8.41 29.77 -4.68
N TYR A 312 -8.05 29.24 -3.51
CA TYR A 312 -7.91 30.02 -2.28
C TYR A 312 -6.87 31.14 -2.43
N ASN A 313 -5.71 30.81 -2.97
CA ASN A 313 -4.62 31.76 -3.18
C ASN A 313 -5.00 32.86 -4.20
N ARG A 314 -5.87 32.55 -5.16
CA ARG A 314 -6.44 33.52 -6.11
C ARG A 314 -7.62 34.31 -5.54
N LYS A 315 -7.98 34.08 -4.25
CA LYS A 315 -9.16 34.70 -3.58
C LYS A 315 -10.50 34.30 -4.20
N GLU A 316 -10.55 33.21 -4.96
CA GLU A 316 -11.77 32.64 -5.56
C GLU A 316 -12.41 31.67 -4.54
N PHE A 317 -12.90 32.23 -3.41
CA PHE A 317 -13.26 31.44 -2.23
C PHE A 317 -14.41 30.45 -2.48
N GLU A 318 -15.40 30.80 -3.29
CA GLU A 318 -16.50 29.88 -3.62
C GLU A 318 -16.02 28.67 -4.42
N LYS A 319 -15.17 28.88 -5.44
CA LYS A 319 -14.58 27.78 -6.19
C LYS A 319 -13.70 26.90 -5.29
N SER A 320 -12.94 27.54 -4.40
CA SER A 320 -12.12 26.83 -3.41
C SER A 320 -12.98 25.94 -2.52
N LYS A 321 -14.11 26.47 -1.98
CA LYS A 321 -15.06 25.72 -1.15
C LYS A 321 -15.61 24.49 -1.90
N ASN A 322 -16.09 24.68 -3.13
CA ASN A 322 -16.69 23.60 -3.91
C ASN A 322 -15.72 22.46 -4.20
N ASN A 323 -14.46 22.77 -4.52
CA ASN A 323 -13.44 21.73 -4.76
C ASN A 323 -13.01 21.05 -3.44
N LEU A 324 -12.95 21.81 -2.33
CA LEU A 324 -12.61 21.24 -1.04
C LEU A 324 -13.70 20.33 -0.49
N LEU A 325 -14.97 20.60 -0.75
CA LEU A 325 -16.08 19.71 -0.39
C LEU A 325 -15.92 18.35 -1.07
N LYS A 326 -15.51 18.30 -2.35
CA LYS A 326 -15.20 17.02 -3.02
C LYS A 326 -14.06 16.26 -2.33
N ALA A 327 -13.01 16.97 -1.89
CA ALA A 327 -11.94 16.32 -1.12
C ALA A 327 -12.44 15.77 0.22
N LEU A 328 -13.34 16.48 0.91
CA LEU A 328 -13.95 16.08 2.17
C LEU A 328 -14.95 14.92 2.01
N GLU A 329 -15.72 14.87 0.91
CA GLU A 329 -16.60 13.76 0.57
C GLU A 329 -15.81 12.46 0.39
N ILE A 330 -14.59 12.53 -0.19
CA ILE A 330 -13.72 11.38 -0.39
C ILE A 330 -13.02 10.99 0.93
N ASN A 331 -12.54 11.98 1.69
CA ASN A 331 -11.75 11.74 2.89
C ASN A 331 -11.99 12.83 3.95
N SER A 332 -12.97 12.57 4.82
CA SER A 332 -13.34 13.49 5.92
C SER A 332 -12.39 13.42 7.13
N ASP A 333 -11.51 12.39 7.22
CA ASP A 333 -10.62 12.20 8.38
C ASP A 333 -9.39 13.12 8.37
N LYS A 334 -9.22 13.93 7.33
CA LYS A 334 -8.08 14.84 7.19
C LYS A 334 -8.34 16.19 7.83
N ILE A 335 -7.82 16.40 9.04
CA ILE A 335 -7.93 17.67 9.78
C ILE A 335 -7.51 18.87 8.92
N LYS A 336 -6.44 18.75 8.11
CA LYS A 336 -5.97 19.83 7.21
C LYS A 336 -7.00 20.30 6.19
N TYR A 337 -7.92 19.42 5.77
CA TYR A 337 -9.00 19.79 4.85
C TYR A 337 -10.03 20.65 5.58
N TRP A 338 -10.41 20.27 6.78
CA TRP A 338 -11.29 21.05 7.64
C TRP A 338 -10.68 22.39 8.02
N GLU A 339 -9.37 22.47 8.31
CA GLU A 339 -8.67 23.72 8.57
C GLU A 339 -8.76 24.69 7.38
N LEU A 340 -8.58 24.18 6.15
CA LEU A 340 -8.76 25.01 4.96
C LEU A 340 -10.22 25.40 4.78
N TYR A 341 -11.17 24.52 5.05
CA TYR A 341 -12.60 24.78 4.99
C TYR A 341 -12.99 25.92 5.96
N ILE A 342 -12.46 25.90 7.17
CA ILE A 342 -12.62 26.98 8.14
C ILE A 342 -12.07 28.30 7.58
N LYS A 343 -10.83 28.30 7.05
CA LYS A 343 -10.21 29.51 6.49
C LYS A 343 -11.03 30.12 5.36
N ILE A 344 -11.57 29.28 4.47
CA ILE A 344 -12.43 29.71 3.36
C ILE A 344 -13.72 30.33 3.89
N ASN A 345 -14.42 29.63 4.79
CA ASN A 345 -15.72 30.07 5.29
C ASN A 345 -15.64 31.35 6.18
N ILE A 346 -14.50 31.57 6.87
CA ILE A 346 -14.23 32.85 7.54
C ILE A 346 -14.15 33.97 6.50
N LYS A 347 -13.47 33.75 5.35
CA LYS A 347 -13.41 34.78 4.28
C LYS A 347 -14.76 35.05 3.64
N LEU A 348 -15.62 34.05 3.57
CA LEU A 348 -16.99 34.12 3.09
C LEU A 348 -17.98 34.62 4.17
N LYS A 349 -17.55 34.77 5.43
CA LYS A 349 -18.37 35.11 6.61
C LYS A 349 -19.49 34.09 6.90
N LEU A 350 -19.28 32.83 6.53
CA LEU A 350 -20.21 31.71 6.76
C LEU A 350 -19.88 31.03 8.10
N TYR A 351 -20.24 31.67 9.19
CA TYR A 351 -19.85 31.25 10.54
C TYR A 351 -20.50 29.91 10.98
N GLU A 352 -21.70 29.60 10.49
CA GLU A 352 -22.35 28.31 10.76
C GLU A 352 -21.54 27.13 10.20
N ASP A 353 -21.03 27.28 8.97
CA ASP A 353 -20.15 26.26 8.37
C ASP A 353 -18.84 26.11 9.15
N VAL A 354 -18.32 27.21 9.69
CA VAL A 354 -17.11 27.15 10.54
C VAL A 354 -17.40 26.39 11.83
N GLU A 355 -18.55 26.60 12.46
CA GLU A 355 -18.95 25.87 13.67
C GLU A 355 -19.09 24.36 13.39
N LEU A 356 -19.69 23.98 12.27
CA LEU A 356 -19.78 22.58 11.85
C LEU A 356 -18.40 21.96 11.68
N ALA A 357 -17.50 22.65 10.96
CA ALA A 357 -16.14 22.17 10.74
C ALA A 357 -15.35 21.99 12.04
N ILE A 358 -15.51 22.90 13.02
CA ILE A 358 -14.87 22.76 14.33
C ILE A 358 -15.42 21.53 15.06
N LYS A 359 -16.74 21.27 15.02
CA LYS A 359 -17.34 20.10 15.63
C LYS A 359 -16.81 18.81 15.00
N GLU A 360 -16.66 18.78 13.66
CA GLU A 360 -16.07 17.64 12.97
C GLU A 360 -14.62 17.39 13.39
N ILE A 361 -13.78 18.42 13.42
CA ILE A 361 -12.39 18.28 13.91
C ILE A 361 -12.35 17.75 15.35
N LEU A 362 -13.21 18.27 16.23
CA LEU A 362 -13.28 17.81 17.62
C LEU A 362 -13.74 16.35 17.73
N SER A 363 -14.63 15.90 16.83
CA SER A 363 -15.14 14.52 16.80
C SER A 363 -14.05 13.52 16.39
N LEU A 364 -13.10 13.91 15.52
CA LEU A 364 -11.99 13.09 15.09
C LEU A 364 -11.01 12.71 16.22
N GLY A 365 -10.98 13.50 17.30
CA GLY A 365 -10.23 13.18 18.53
C GLY A 365 -8.70 13.16 18.40
N LYS A 366 -8.14 13.47 17.24
CA LYS A 366 -6.68 13.45 16.94
C LYS A 366 -6.15 14.88 16.78
N LEU A 367 -6.25 15.69 17.83
CA LEU A 367 -5.75 17.05 17.78
C LEU A 367 -4.26 17.11 18.12
N ASP A 368 -3.50 17.88 17.34
CA ASP A 368 -2.18 18.36 17.73
C ASP A 368 -2.25 19.78 18.30
N LEU A 369 -1.15 20.23 18.86
CA LEU A 369 -1.09 21.57 19.48
C LEU A 369 -1.30 22.69 18.46
N ASN A 370 -0.87 22.51 17.21
CA ASN A 370 -1.03 23.49 16.14
C ASN A 370 -2.52 23.64 15.77
N THR A 371 -3.21 22.53 15.63
CA THR A 371 -4.67 22.51 15.37
C THR A 371 -5.43 23.13 16.53
N LEU A 372 -5.10 22.79 17.78
CA LEU A 372 -5.73 23.39 18.95
C LEU A 372 -5.54 24.91 19.00
N THR A 373 -4.31 25.38 18.70
CA THR A 373 -4.00 26.80 18.61
C THR A 373 -4.81 27.47 17.50
N PHE A 374 -4.87 26.88 16.32
CA PHE A 374 -5.65 27.38 15.19
C PHE A 374 -7.14 27.49 15.52
N LEU A 375 -7.72 26.44 16.12
CA LEU A 375 -9.15 26.47 16.53
C LEU A 375 -9.42 27.54 17.59
N THR A 376 -8.53 27.67 18.59
CA THR A 376 -8.65 28.69 19.62
C THR A 376 -8.60 30.11 19.02
N GLN A 377 -7.66 30.37 18.11
CA GLN A 377 -7.59 31.65 17.36
C GLN A 377 -8.85 31.90 16.55
N THR A 378 -9.34 30.86 15.85
CA THR A 378 -10.58 30.97 15.06
C THR A 378 -11.76 31.40 15.94
N LEU A 379 -11.97 30.73 17.08
CA LEU A 379 -13.08 30.99 17.97
C LEU A 379 -13.06 32.42 18.59
N ILE A 380 -11.88 33.01 18.76
CA ILE A 380 -11.77 34.39 19.28
C ILE A 380 -12.33 35.40 18.28
N HIS A 381 -12.21 35.12 16.99
CA HIS A 381 -12.67 36.00 15.92
C HIS A 381 -14.10 35.73 15.45
N MET A 382 -14.74 34.72 16.02
CA MET A 382 -16.13 34.35 15.73
C MET A 382 -17.11 34.86 16.78
N PRO A 383 -18.43 34.90 16.49
CA PRO A 383 -19.45 35.03 17.51
C PRO A 383 -19.25 34.04 18.66
N TYR A 384 -19.50 34.47 19.90
CA TYR A 384 -19.28 33.65 21.08
C TYR A 384 -20.18 32.41 21.08
N ASN A 385 -19.57 31.24 21.22
CA ASN A 385 -20.26 29.95 21.34
C ASN A 385 -19.63 29.11 22.46
N GLU A 386 -20.31 29.07 23.61
CA GLU A 386 -19.83 28.38 24.82
C GLU A 386 -19.56 26.89 24.60
N ASN A 387 -20.40 26.19 23.80
CA ASN A 387 -20.28 24.78 23.55
C ASN A 387 -19.00 24.41 22.84
N LEU A 388 -18.53 25.25 21.91
CA LEU A 388 -17.28 25.01 21.19
C LEU A 388 -16.07 25.19 22.12
N TYR A 389 -16.07 26.17 23.00
CA TYR A 389 -15.02 26.34 24.02
C TYR A 389 -14.99 25.16 25.00
N LYS A 390 -16.16 24.66 25.44
CA LYS A 390 -16.26 23.44 26.26
C LYS A 390 -15.77 22.19 25.51
N GLY A 391 -16.04 22.10 24.22
CA GLY A 391 -15.51 21.05 23.35
C GLY A 391 -13.98 21.05 23.30
N LEU A 392 -13.36 22.23 23.13
CA LEU A 392 -11.90 22.36 23.18
C LEU A 392 -11.33 21.94 24.54
N LEU A 393 -11.98 22.33 25.66
CA LEU A 393 -11.54 21.91 26.99
C LEU A 393 -11.53 20.38 27.15
N LYS A 394 -12.56 19.70 26.65
CA LYS A 394 -12.63 18.23 26.67
C LYS A 394 -11.50 17.60 25.88
N SER A 395 -11.18 18.14 24.70
CA SER A 395 -10.12 17.59 23.83
C SER A 395 -8.72 17.76 24.45
N ILE A 396 -8.49 18.79 25.25
CA ILE A 396 -7.21 19.02 25.92
C ILE A 396 -6.87 17.91 26.93
N ASN A 397 -7.85 17.26 27.54
CA ASN A 397 -7.62 16.18 28.49
C ASN A 397 -6.92 14.96 27.87
N PHE A 398 -6.89 14.84 26.54
CA PHE A 398 -6.20 13.77 25.83
C PHE A 398 -4.74 14.08 25.47
N PHE A 399 -4.25 15.28 25.78
CA PHE A 399 -2.88 15.67 25.50
C PHE A 399 -1.89 15.06 26.52
N PRO A 400 -0.68 14.69 26.08
CA PRO A 400 0.34 14.19 26.99
C PRO A 400 0.83 15.29 27.95
N LYS A 401 1.22 14.92 29.17
CA LYS A 401 1.75 15.84 30.18
C LYS A 401 2.97 16.65 29.71
N SER A 402 3.72 16.13 28.74
CA SER A 402 4.88 16.83 28.16
C SER A 402 4.50 18.13 27.42
N ALA A 403 3.26 18.26 26.94
CA ALA A 403 2.74 19.45 26.28
C ALA A 403 2.08 20.45 27.26
N GLU A 404 2.03 20.15 28.56
CA GLU A 404 1.28 20.92 29.57
C GLU A 404 1.68 22.41 29.60
N ASN A 405 2.97 22.68 29.41
CA ASN A 405 3.47 24.06 29.47
C ASN A 405 2.96 24.94 28.32
N GLU A 406 2.78 24.38 27.13
CA GLU A 406 2.28 25.11 25.95
C GLU A 406 0.76 25.22 25.98
N ILE A 407 0.11 24.20 26.48
CA ILE A 407 -1.35 24.14 26.63
C ILE A 407 -1.85 25.17 27.65
N ASN A 408 -1.08 25.48 28.70
CA ASN A 408 -1.51 26.42 29.72
C ASN A 408 -1.83 27.82 29.17
N TYR A 409 -1.13 28.31 28.14
CA TYR A 409 -1.49 29.57 27.47
C TYR A 409 -2.83 29.47 26.73
N LEU A 410 -3.12 28.34 26.09
CA LEU A 410 -4.40 28.13 25.41
C LEU A 410 -5.54 27.95 26.41
N LEU A 411 -5.31 27.24 27.51
CA LEU A 411 -6.28 27.11 28.61
C LEU A 411 -6.64 28.47 29.22
N TYR A 412 -5.65 29.35 29.39
CA TYR A 412 -5.92 30.71 29.81
C TYR A 412 -6.93 31.41 28.87
N VAL A 413 -6.70 31.35 27.57
CA VAL A 413 -7.58 31.94 26.56
C VAL A 413 -8.99 31.36 26.63
N ILE A 414 -9.08 30.03 26.70
CA ILE A 414 -10.38 29.34 26.70
C ILE A 414 -11.16 29.64 27.97
N TYR A 415 -10.54 29.56 29.16
CA TYR A 415 -11.21 29.90 30.42
C TYR A 415 -11.57 31.39 30.51
N PHE A 416 -10.71 32.27 29.97
CA PHE A 416 -11.03 33.70 29.89
C PHE A 416 -12.29 33.96 29.06
N LYS A 417 -12.42 33.27 27.91
CA LYS A 417 -13.63 33.38 27.06
C LYS A 417 -14.86 32.71 27.67
N LEU A 418 -14.68 31.73 28.54
CA LEU A 418 -15.77 31.11 29.31
C LEU A 418 -16.16 31.93 30.55
N PHE A 419 -15.56 33.11 30.76
CA PHE A 419 -15.77 33.97 31.92
C PHE A 419 -15.34 33.35 33.26
N ASP A 420 -14.57 32.27 33.24
CA ASP A 420 -13.98 31.63 34.41
C ASP A 420 -12.61 32.26 34.75
N GLN A 421 -12.66 33.41 35.40
CA GLN A 421 -11.46 34.20 35.73
C GLN A 421 -10.51 33.46 36.67
N LYS A 422 -11.03 32.64 37.59
CA LYS A 422 -10.21 31.91 38.57
C LYS A 422 -9.29 30.89 37.88
N ASN A 423 -9.83 30.06 37.01
CA ASN A 423 -9.07 29.06 36.26
C ASN A 423 -8.18 29.75 35.20
N ALA A 424 -8.67 30.80 34.55
CA ALA A 424 -7.87 31.57 33.59
C ALA A 424 -6.57 32.08 34.22
N ILE A 425 -6.66 32.78 35.37
CA ILE A 425 -5.48 33.30 36.07
C ILE A 425 -4.55 32.18 36.55
N SER A 426 -5.11 31.09 37.05
CA SER A 426 -4.30 29.94 37.46
C SER A 426 -3.44 29.38 36.32
N HIS A 427 -4.04 29.17 35.15
CA HIS A 427 -3.33 28.67 33.98
C HIS A 427 -2.32 29.66 33.41
N LEU A 428 -2.62 30.97 33.46
CA LEU A 428 -1.67 32.00 33.05
C LEU A 428 -0.43 32.02 33.95
N LYS A 429 -0.61 31.90 35.29
CA LYS A 429 0.48 31.81 36.25
C LYS A 429 1.36 30.61 35.96
N LYS A 430 0.78 29.43 35.76
CA LYS A 430 1.51 28.21 35.38
C LYS A 430 2.30 28.39 34.09
N ALA A 431 1.64 28.93 33.03
CA ALA A 431 2.26 29.16 31.73
C ALA A 431 3.48 30.07 31.81
N TYR A 432 3.33 31.19 32.56
CA TYR A 432 4.44 32.13 32.74
C TYR A 432 5.57 31.55 33.57
N PHE A 433 5.25 30.82 34.62
CA PHE A 433 6.27 30.18 35.50
C PHE A 433 7.10 29.14 34.71
N TYR A 434 6.47 28.25 33.92
CA TYR A 434 7.14 27.16 33.22
C TYR A 434 7.73 27.59 31.87
N SER A 435 7.18 28.59 31.19
CA SER A 435 7.57 28.99 29.84
C SER A 435 7.50 30.52 29.62
N PRO A 436 8.28 31.29 30.38
CA PRO A 436 8.22 32.76 30.29
C PRO A 436 8.60 33.31 28.92
N GLY A 437 9.58 32.67 28.23
CA GLY A 437 10.05 33.05 26.89
C GLY A 437 8.99 32.92 25.79
N LYS A 438 7.94 32.14 25.99
CA LYS A 438 6.85 31.95 25.01
C LYS A 438 5.74 33.01 25.15
N TYR A 439 5.81 33.85 26.16
CA TYR A 439 4.77 34.85 26.42
C TYR A 439 4.62 35.91 25.31
N ASP A 440 5.72 36.35 24.73
CA ASP A 440 5.68 37.33 23.64
C ASP A 440 5.10 36.74 22.35
N SER A 441 5.46 35.50 22.04
CA SER A 441 4.82 34.75 20.94
C SER A 441 3.32 34.56 21.18
N PHE A 442 2.93 34.25 22.42
CA PHE A 442 1.54 34.13 22.81
C PHE A 442 0.77 35.45 22.60
N LYS A 443 1.33 36.62 22.99
CA LYS A 443 0.70 37.91 22.76
C LYS A 443 0.49 38.24 21.28
N GLN A 444 1.44 37.83 20.43
CA GLN A 444 1.32 37.99 18.98
C GLN A 444 0.19 37.13 18.41
N LEU A 445 0.05 35.89 18.90
CA LEU A 445 -0.99 34.97 18.47
C LEU A 445 -2.39 35.37 18.94
N PHE A 446 -2.50 36.06 20.11
CA PHE A 446 -3.77 36.40 20.73
C PHE A 446 -3.84 37.91 21.10
N PRO A 447 -3.77 38.83 20.14
CA PRO A 447 -3.70 40.29 20.42
C PRO A 447 -4.97 40.85 21.04
N LEU A 448 -6.13 40.21 20.84
CA LEU A 448 -7.44 40.66 21.37
C LEU A 448 -7.68 40.28 22.83
N ILE A 449 -6.78 39.50 23.43
CA ILE A 449 -6.90 39.15 24.85
C ILE A 449 -6.27 40.25 25.69
N PRO A 450 -7.00 40.84 26.68
CA PRO A 450 -6.51 41.93 27.47
C PRO A 450 -5.17 41.61 28.12
N LYS A 451 -4.24 42.55 28.03
CA LYS A 451 -3.01 42.55 28.82
C LYS A 451 -3.42 42.66 30.28
N LEU A 452 -3.55 41.60 31.00
CA LEU A 452 -3.93 41.64 32.40
C LEU A 452 -2.85 42.40 33.18
N HIS A 453 -3.26 43.51 33.86
CA HIS A 453 -2.44 44.24 34.81
C HIS A 453 -1.95 43.38 36.01
N VAL A 454 -2.45 42.14 36.10
CA VAL A 454 -2.02 41.10 37.09
C VAL A 454 -0.50 40.82 37.03
N PHE A 455 0.15 41.10 35.89
CA PHE A 455 1.61 40.90 35.79
C PHE A 455 2.47 41.91 36.51
N LYS A 456 1.96 43.12 36.82
CA LYS A 456 2.73 44.07 37.63
C LYS A 456 2.95 43.60 39.06
N ASN A 457 2.07 42.75 39.59
CA ASN A 457 2.15 42.23 40.97
C ASN A 457 2.78 40.84 41.07
N MET A 458 3.22 40.20 39.94
CA MET A 458 3.85 38.88 39.97
C MET A 458 5.35 38.91 40.22
N HIS A 459 6.00 40.06 40.13
CA HIS A 459 7.42 40.23 40.52
C HIS A 459 7.61 40.42 42.02
N THR A 460 6.54 40.36 42.81
CA THR A 460 6.58 40.56 44.29
C THR A 460 6.06 39.32 45.05
N LEU A 461 5.98 38.15 44.44
CA LEU A 461 5.77 36.85 45.08
C LEU A 461 6.89 35.88 44.57
#